data_fe2b3007a2d48d6b32b524a83a919f6e
#
_entry.id   fe2b3007a2d48d6b32b524a83a919f6e
#
_cell.length_a   1.000
_cell.length_b   1.000
_cell.length_c   1.000
_cell.angle_alpha   90.00
_cell.angle_beta   90.00
_cell.angle_gamma   90.00
#
_symmetry.space_group_name_H-M   'P 1'
#
loop_
_entity.id
_entity.type
_entity.pdbx_description
1 polymer ?
#
loop_
_entity_poly.entity_id
_entity_poly.type
_entity_poly.pdbx_seq_one_letter_code
_entity_poly.pdbx_strand_id
1 'polypeptide(L)'
;MNKYIFITLLCSTLAISCQQHQQSVEMANDTAKTIAKLTDSITSLTTQRDEALSFSLESNELSQLFFEELKINKPAQIVTNALMESNLQEKNPYIKAETNEKFLINKIRILNEKWVICEFTDGKVWGDLLLQYHIDGNQNPVFTPLDEVIHPK
;
A
#
# COMPACT_ATOMS: atom_id res chain seq x y z
N MET A 1 46.76 14.12 -58.71
CA MET A 1 45.31 13.83 -58.48
C MET A 1 45.04 13.02 -57.20
N ASN A 2 45.91 12.11 -56.80
CA ASN A 2 45.69 11.23 -55.63
C ASN A 2 45.81 11.91 -54.21
N LYS A 3 46.57 12.98 -54.09
CA LYS A 3 46.76 13.66 -52.78
C LYS A 3 45.47 14.33 -52.22
N TYR A 4 44.69 14.90 -53.11
CA TYR A 4 43.43 15.60 -52.67
C TYR A 4 42.34 14.61 -52.35
N ILE A 5 42.30 13.43 -52.96
CA ILE A 5 41.33 12.37 -52.62
C ILE A 5 41.61 11.82 -51.23
N PHE A 6 42.88 11.66 -50.83
CA PHE A 6 43.25 11.22 -49.47
C PHE A 6 42.89 12.23 -48.38
N ILE A 7 43.06 13.53 -48.67
CA ILE A 7 42.74 14.62 -47.73
C ILE A 7 41.22 14.71 -47.53
N THR A 8 40.43 14.57 -48.60
CA THR A 8 38.96 14.62 -48.47
C THR A 8 38.40 13.40 -47.73
N LEU A 9 38.98 12.21 -47.93
CA LEU A 9 38.61 10.98 -47.22
C LEU A 9 38.95 11.06 -45.73
N LEU A 10 40.08 11.67 -45.36
CA LEU A 10 40.51 11.84 -43.98
C LEU A 10 39.63 12.84 -43.23
N CYS A 11 39.23 13.94 -43.88
CA CYS A 11 38.32 14.92 -43.28
C CYS A 11 36.92 14.36 -43.04
N SER A 12 36.42 13.49 -43.92
CA SER A 12 35.08 12.88 -43.74
C SER A 12 35.01 11.91 -42.55
N THR A 13 36.09 11.18 -42.28
CA THR A 13 36.12 10.25 -41.11
C THR A 13 36.19 10.98 -39.78
N LEU A 14 36.83 12.13 -39.69
CA LEU A 14 36.90 12.95 -38.49
C LEU A 14 35.55 13.61 -38.16
N ALA A 15 34.78 14.02 -39.16
CA ALA A 15 33.46 14.62 -38.94
C ALA A 15 32.44 13.61 -38.39
N ILE A 16 32.47 12.36 -38.83
CA ILE A 16 31.58 11.28 -38.36
C ILE A 16 31.90 10.93 -36.90
N SER A 17 33.17 10.90 -36.51
CA SER A 17 33.60 10.60 -35.14
C SER A 17 33.12 11.64 -34.13
N CYS A 18 33.15 12.94 -34.48
CA CYS A 18 32.63 14.01 -33.61
C CYS A 18 31.11 13.93 -33.39
N GLN A 19 30.36 13.59 -34.44
CA GLN A 19 28.90 13.49 -34.34
C GLN A 19 28.47 12.30 -33.46
N GLN A 20 29.17 11.18 -33.57
CA GLN A 20 28.89 9.98 -32.76
C GLN A 20 29.24 10.21 -31.29
N HIS A 21 30.27 10.97 -30.98
CA HIS A 21 30.62 11.32 -29.60
C HIS A 21 29.61 12.27 -28.96
N GLN A 22 29.12 13.28 -29.69
CA GLN A 22 28.06 14.18 -29.18
C GLN A 22 26.76 13.44 -28.88
N GLN A 23 26.34 12.53 -29.74
CA GLN A 23 25.12 11.73 -29.56
C GLN A 23 25.21 10.81 -28.36
N SER A 24 26.40 10.21 -28.10
CA SER A 24 26.61 9.38 -26.91
C SER A 24 26.59 10.16 -25.60
N VAL A 25 27.12 11.40 -25.58
CA VAL A 25 27.09 12.28 -24.40
C VAL A 25 25.68 12.79 -24.12
N GLU A 26 24.92 13.13 -25.16
CA GLU A 26 23.53 13.58 -25.00
C GLU A 26 22.63 12.44 -24.47
N MET A 27 22.79 11.22 -24.98
CA MET A 27 22.08 10.03 -24.49
C MET A 27 22.47 9.69 -23.04
N ALA A 28 23.75 9.84 -22.68
CA ALA A 28 24.20 9.62 -21.30
C ALA A 28 23.61 10.68 -20.34
N ASN A 29 23.53 11.94 -20.76
CA ASN A 29 22.91 13.00 -19.98
C ASN A 29 21.40 12.80 -19.80
N ASP A 30 20.68 12.38 -20.83
CA ASP A 30 19.26 12.10 -20.73
C ASP A 30 18.97 10.88 -19.86
N THR A 31 19.83 9.85 -19.95
CA THR A 31 19.77 8.70 -19.06
C THR A 31 20.02 9.10 -17.61
N ALA A 32 21.02 9.93 -17.35
CA ALA A 32 21.32 10.44 -16.01
C ALA A 32 20.16 11.27 -15.41
N LYS A 33 19.55 12.15 -16.22
CA LYS A 33 18.36 12.91 -15.82
C LYS A 33 17.16 11.99 -15.52
N THR A 34 16.97 10.96 -16.31
CA THR A 34 15.89 9.99 -16.11
C THR A 34 16.10 9.20 -14.82
N ILE A 35 17.33 8.75 -14.56
CA ILE A 35 17.70 8.06 -13.32
C ILE A 35 17.45 8.96 -12.10
N ALA A 36 17.90 10.23 -12.16
CA ALA A 36 17.66 11.19 -11.07
C ALA A 36 16.16 11.35 -10.79
N LYS A 37 15.35 11.53 -11.83
CA LYS A 37 13.89 11.67 -11.72
C LYS A 37 13.22 10.44 -11.11
N LEU A 38 13.67 9.25 -11.51
CA LEU A 38 13.17 7.99 -10.96
C LEU A 38 13.57 7.83 -9.49
N THR A 39 14.81 8.18 -9.15
CA THR A 39 15.30 8.14 -7.77
C THR A 39 14.51 9.08 -6.87
N ASP A 40 14.26 10.32 -7.31
CA ASP A 40 13.43 11.28 -6.57
C ASP A 40 11.99 10.76 -6.39
N SER A 41 11.42 10.16 -7.43
CA SER A 41 10.09 9.57 -7.37
C SER A 41 10.03 8.39 -6.40
N ILE A 42 11.01 7.51 -6.41
CA ILE A 42 11.11 6.39 -5.47
C ILE A 42 11.23 6.89 -4.04
N THR A 43 12.07 7.89 -3.79
CA THR A 43 12.24 8.50 -2.46
C THR A 43 10.93 9.09 -1.96
N SER A 44 10.25 9.88 -2.81
CA SER A 44 8.95 10.48 -2.46
C SER A 44 7.88 9.43 -2.16
N LEU A 45 7.76 8.41 -3.02
CA LEU A 45 6.79 7.33 -2.83
C LEU A 45 7.10 6.50 -1.57
N THR A 46 8.37 6.27 -1.27
CA THR A 46 8.79 5.58 -0.05
C THR A 46 8.38 6.35 1.19
N THR A 47 8.64 7.67 1.22
CA THR A 47 8.21 8.54 2.33
C THR A 47 6.69 8.53 2.50
N GLN A 48 5.93 8.69 1.42
CA GLN A 48 4.46 8.65 1.48
C GLN A 48 3.93 7.29 1.97
N ARG A 49 4.55 6.20 1.52
CA ARG A 49 4.22 4.86 2.02
C ARG A 49 4.48 4.74 3.52
N ASP A 50 5.64 5.19 3.98
CA ASP A 50 6.04 5.06 5.39
C ASP A 50 5.15 5.92 6.29
N GLU A 51 4.78 7.12 5.86
CA GLU A 51 3.77 7.95 6.54
C GLU A 51 2.39 7.27 6.59
N ALA A 52 1.93 6.72 5.46
CA ALA A 52 0.64 6.04 5.38
C ALA A 52 0.57 4.77 6.24
N LEU A 53 1.71 4.12 6.46
CA LEU A 53 1.82 2.90 7.25
C LEU A 53 2.22 3.15 8.71
N SER A 54 2.53 4.38 9.10
CA SER A 54 3.06 4.70 10.44
C SER A 54 2.20 4.22 11.61
N PHE A 55 0.89 4.09 11.40
CA PHE A 55 -0.05 3.52 12.37
C PHE A 55 -0.41 2.07 12.10
N SER A 56 0.09 1.46 11.00
CA SER A 56 -0.24 0.08 10.69
C SER A 56 0.41 -0.88 11.66
N LEU A 57 -0.23 -2.01 11.84
CA LEU A 57 0.20 -3.08 12.73
C LEU A 57 1.61 -3.61 12.38
N GLU A 58 1.97 -3.58 11.09
CA GLU A 58 3.26 -4.08 10.58
C GLU A 58 4.43 -3.13 10.80
N SER A 59 4.19 -1.83 10.92
CA SER A 59 5.25 -0.80 11.03
C SER A 59 5.27 -0.05 12.35
N ASN A 60 4.23 -0.21 13.18
CA ASN A 60 4.16 0.42 14.49
C ASN A 60 4.89 -0.43 15.53
N GLU A 61 6.00 0.07 16.08
CA GLU A 61 6.80 -0.65 17.09
C GLU A 61 5.98 -1.04 18.32
N LEU A 62 5.06 -0.18 18.78
CA LEU A 62 4.23 -0.47 19.96
C LEU A 62 3.29 -1.64 19.67
N SER A 63 2.72 -1.69 18.48
CA SER A 63 1.88 -2.81 18.07
C SER A 63 2.67 -4.12 17.97
N GLN A 64 3.88 -4.06 17.43
CA GLN A 64 4.76 -5.22 17.31
C GLN A 64 5.16 -5.76 18.69
N LEU A 65 5.64 -4.91 19.59
CA LEU A 65 5.99 -5.27 20.96
C LEU A 65 4.80 -5.88 21.72
N PHE A 66 3.60 -5.32 21.55
CA PHE A 66 2.38 -5.84 22.16
C PHE A 66 2.10 -7.30 21.74
N PHE A 67 2.18 -7.60 20.44
CA PHE A 67 1.91 -8.95 19.96
C PHE A 67 3.06 -9.93 20.21
N GLU A 68 4.31 -9.46 20.28
CA GLU A 68 5.45 -10.27 20.71
C GLU A 68 5.30 -10.70 22.17
N GLU A 69 4.92 -9.80 23.08
CA GLU A 69 4.66 -10.11 24.48
C GLU A 69 3.57 -11.18 24.63
N LEU A 70 2.51 -11.09 23.84
CA LEU A 70 1.44 -12.09 23.80
C LEU A 70 1.82 -13.37 23.05
N LYS A 71 2.99 -13.44 22.43
CA LYS A 71 3.45 -14.56 21.58
C LYS A 71 2.50 -14.88 20.44
N ILE A 72 1.87 -13.85 19.87
CA ILE A 72 0.93 -13.97 18.76
C ILE A 72 1.67 -13.80 17.45
N ASN A 73 1.67 -14.86 16.66
CA ASN A 73 2.16 -14.83 15.29
C ASN A 73 1.01 -14.45 14.33
N LYS A 74 1.30 -13.55 13.38
CA LYS A 74 0.34 -13.10 12.34
C LYS A 74 -0.95 -12.49 12.91
N PRO A 75 -0.86 -11.48 13.77
CA PRO A 75 -2.03 -10.87 14.42
C PRO A 75 -3.05 -10.34 13.41
N ALA A 76 -2.60 -9.77 12.29
CA ALA A 76 -3.49 -9.29 11.23
C ALA A 76 -4.40 -10.41 10.68
N GLN A 77 -3.86 -11.61 10.50
CA GLN A 77 -4.63 -12.75 10.00
C GLN A 77 -5.66 -13.23 11.03
N ILE A 78 -5.28 -13.28 12.30
CA ILE A 78 -6.19 -13.71 13.39
C ILE A 78 -7.38 -12.75 13.49
N VAL A 79 -7.12 -11.44 13.52
CA VAL A 79 -8.17 -10.42 13.61
C VAL A 79 -9.07 -10.45 12.37
N THR A 80 -8.48 -10.52 11.18
CA THR A 80 -9.25 -10.58 9.93
C THR A 80 -10.14 -11.81 9.86
N ASN A 81 -9.60 -13.00 10.19
CA ASN A 81 -10.37 -14.24 10.16
C ASN A 81 -11.56 -14.19 11.12
N ALA A 82 -11.37 -13.72 12.35
CA ALA A 82 -12.43 -13.62 13.33
C ALA A 82 -13.56 -12.66 12.88
N LEU A 83 -13.22 -11.54 12.26
CA LEU A 83 -14.20 -10.63 11.66
C LEU A 83 -14.93 -11.25 10.47
N MET A 84 -14.23 -11.97 9.61
CA MET A 84 -14.87 -12.66 8.48
C MET A 84 -15.77 -13.80 8.93
N GLU A 85 -15.42 -14.50 10.02
CA GLU A 85 -16.28 -15.53 10.64
C GLU A 85 -17.59 -14.97 11.17
N SER A 86 -17.61 -13.70 11.63
CA SER A 86 -18.84 -13.05 12.05
C SER A 86 -19.91 -12.97 10.95
N ASN A 87 -19.48 -12.99 9.69
CA ASN A 87 -20.38 -13.03 8.54
C ASN A 87 -21.12 -14.35 8.38
N LEU A 88 -20.71 -15.42 9.06
CA LEU A 88 -21.40 -16.72 9.03
C LEU A 88 -22.66 -16.73 9.90
N GLN A 89 -22.76 -15.83 10.86
CA GLN A 89 -23.93 -15.70 11.72
C GLN A 89 -25.14 -15.16 10.93
N GLU A 90 -26.34 -15.43 11.38
CA GLU A 90 -27.57 -14.97 10.73
C GLU A 90 -27.60 -13.44 10.60
N LYS A 91 -27.21 -12.72 11.65
CA LYS A 91 -26.97 -11.28 11.68
C LYS A 91 -25.57 -11.02 12.18
N ASN A 92 -24.84 -10.11 11.53
CA ASN A 92 -23.50 -9.74 12.00
C ASN A 92 -23.61 -9.05 13.37
N PRO A 93 -22.92 -9.54 14.42
CA PRO A 93 -23.08 -9.06 15.78
C PRO A 93 -22.56 -7.66 16.03
N TYR A 94 -21.75 -7.14 15.12
CA TYR A 94 -21.09 -5.85 15.26
C TYR A 94 -21.80 -4.72 14.52
N ILE A 95 -22.72 -5.04 13.60
CA ILE A 95 -23.45 -4.07 12.78
C ILE A 95 -24.84 -3.86 13.40
N LYS A 96 -25.15 -2.60 13.76
CA LYS A 96 -26.44 -2.22 14.37
C LYS A 96 -27.48 -1.83 13.33
N ALA A 97 -27.03 -1.39 12.16
CA ALA A 97 -27.92 -1.04 11.07
C ALA A 97 -28.86 -2.21 10.70
N GLU A 98 -30.07 -1.87 10.33
CA GLU A 98 -31.09 -2.85 9.97
C GLU A 98 -31.58 -2.63 8.55
N THR A 99 -31.57 -3.70 7.77
CA THR A 99 -32.15 -3.77 6.43
C THR A 99 -32.92 -5.08 6.29
N ASN A 100 -33.63 -5.20 5.15
CA ASN A 100 -34.29 -6.46 4.80
C ASN A 100 -33.31 -7.57 4.39
N GLU A 101 -32.07 -7.21 4.11
CA GLU A 101 -31.01 -8.11 3.70
C GLU A 101 -29.95 -8.20 4.81
N LYS A 102 -29.07 -9.19 4.72
CA LYS A 102 -27.98 -9.37 5.67
C LYS A 102 -26.79 -8.49 5.31
N PHE A 103 -26.32 -7.70 6.25
CA PHE A 103 -25.04 -7.00 6.13
C PHE A 103 -23.86 -7.95 6.29
N LEU A 104 -22.87 -7.79 5.42
CA LEU A 104 -21.61 -8.52 5.44
C LEU A 104 -20.43 -7.53 5.49
N ILE A 105 -19.48 -7.79 6.36
CA ILE A 105 -18.17 -7.12 6.32
C ILE A 105 -17.44 -7.61 5.08
N ASN A 106 -17.04 -6.70 4.20
CA ASN A 106 -16.39 -7.02 2.93
C ASN A 106 -14.96 -6.45 2.82
N LYS A 107 -14.62 -5.45 3.66
CA LYS A 107 -13.29 -4.88 3.71
C LYS A 107 -12.88 -4.64 5.16
N ILE A 108 -11.64 -4.97 5.49
CA ILE A 108 -11.09 -4.86 6.84
C ILE A 108 -9.74 -4.17 6.74
N ARG A 109 -9.54 -3.14 7.56
CA ARG A 109 -8.25 -2.50 7.74
C ARG A 109 -7.93 -2.39 9.22
N ILE A 110 -6.94 -3.14 9.66
CA ILE A 110 -6.43 -3.06 11.02
C ILE A 110 -5.53 -1.83 11.09
N LEU A 111 -5.83 -0.93 12.02
CA LEU A 111 -5.10 0.31 12.19
C LEU A 111 -3.89 0.10 13.11
N ASN A 112 -4.09 -0.59 14.23
CA ASN A 112 -3.04 -0.94 15.20
C ASN A 112 -3.51 -2.08 16.11
N GLU A 113 -2.86 -2.28 17.26
CA GLU A 113 -3.19 -3.30 18.26
C GLU A 113 -4.53 -3.10 18.97
N LYS A 114 -5.26 -2.02 18.69
CA LYS A 114 -6.53 -1.65 19.37
C LYS A 114 -7.69 -1.39 18.43
N TRP A 115 -7.39 -0.96 17.18
CA TRP A 115 -8.40 -0.38 16.30
C TRP A 115 -8.45 -1.09 14.96
N VAL A 116 -9.64 -1.32 14.48
CA VAL A 116 -9.91 -1.83 13.14
C VAL A 116 -11.10 -1.08 12.54
N ILE A 117 -11.00 -0.72 11.27
CA ILE A 117 -12.10 -0.17 10.49
C ILE A 117 -12.54 -1.20 9.47
N CYS A 118 -13.84 -1.36 9.32
CA CYS A 118 -14.45 -2.28 8.37
C CYS A 118 -15.41 -1.51 7.46
N GLU A 119 -15.49 -1.93 6.22
CA GLU A 119 -16.55 -1.56 5.31
C GLU A 119 -17.54 -2.73 5.25
N PHE A 120 -18.83 -2.45 5.29
CA PHE A 120 -19.87 -3.46 5.21
C PHE A 120 -20.95 -3.09 4.20
N THR A 121 -21.68 -4.09 3.70
CA THR A 121 -22.75 -3.89 2.72
C THR A 121 -23.75 -5.04 2.77
N ASP A 122 -24.99 -4.75 2.36
CA ASP A 122 -26.02 -5.73 2.00
C ASP A 122 -26.17 -5.89 0.47
N GLY A 123 -25.27 -5.28 -0.31
CA GLY A 123 -25.31 -5.22 -1.77
C GLY A 123 -26.08 -4.02 -2.32
N LYS A 124 -26.80 -3.26 -1.50
CA LYS A 124 -27.57 -2.06 -1.88
C LYS A 124 -27.14 -0.84 -1.10
N VAL A 125 -26.78 -1.03 0.15
CA VAL A 125 -26.36 -0.01 1.10
C VAL A 125 -24.95 -0.32 1.55
N TRP A 126 -24.17 0.71 1.80
CA TRP A 126 -22.78 0.64 2.27
C TRP A 126 -22.65 1.38 3.58
N GLY A 127 -21.75 0.92 4.43
CA GLY A 127 -21.42 1.59 5.66
C GLY A 127 -19.99 1.30 6.10
N ASP A 128 -19.51 2.14 7.01
CA ASP A 128 -18.25 1.96 7.73
C ASP A 128 -18.53 1.64 9.19
N LEU A 129 -17.70 0.77 9.75
CA LEU A 129 -17.78 0.32 11.13
C LEU A 129 -16.39 0.48 11.78
N LEU A 130 -16.31 1.26 12.84
CA LEU A 130 -15.12 1.38 13.67
C LEU A 130 -15.26 0.46 14.89
N LEU A 131 -14.28 -0.45 15.03
CA LEU A 131 -14.23 -1.38 16.16
C LEU A 131 -12.98 -1.14 17.00
N GLN A 132 -13.15 -1.22 18.31
CA GLN A 132 -12.07 -1.50 19.23
C GLN A 132 -11.93 -3.01 19.37
N TYR A 133 -10.71 -3.53 19.51
CA TYR A 133 -10.50 -4.91 19.84
C TYR A 133 -9.40 -5.10 20.88
N HIS A 134 -9.44 -6.24 21.55
CA HIS A 134 -8.36 -6.74 22.40
C HIS A 134 -8.24 -8.25 22.22
N ILE A 135 -7.11 -8.79 22.59
CA ILE A 135 -6.88 -10.23 22.56
C ILE A 135 -7.14 -10.78 23.95
N ASP A 136 -8.01 -11.78 24.05
CA ASP A 136 -8.32 -12.45 25.31
C ASP A 136 -7.23 -13.44 25.77
N GLY A 137 -7.40 -14.04 26.94
CA GLY A 137 -6.46 -15.01 27.50
C GLY A 137 -6.32 -16.32 26.69
N ASN A 138 -7.23 -16.57 25.73
CA ASN A 138 -7.19 -17.70 24.81
C ASN A 138 -6.63 -17.31 23.43
N GLN A 139 -6.06 -16.13 23.31
CA GLN A 139 -5.54 -15.54 22.06
C GLN A 139 -6.63 -15.27 21.00
N ASN A 140 -7.88 -15.10 21.39
CA ASN A 140 -8.95 -14.74 20.47
C ASN A 140 -9.19 -13.22 20.50
N PRO A 141 -9.41 -12.58 19.33
CA PRO A 141 -9.80 -11.19 19.29
C PRO A 141 -11.26 -11.01 19.72
N VAL A 142 -11.50 -10.09 20.63
CA VAL A 142 -12.82 -9.69 21.11
C VAL A 142 -13.07 -8.27 20.63
N PHE A 143 -14.19 -8.03 19.95
CA PHE A 143 -14.50 -6.76 19.31
C PHE A 143 -15.61 -6.02 20.01
N THR A 144 -15.46 -4.70 20.10
CA THR A 144 -16.46 -3.78 20.63
C THR A 144 -16.76 -2.71 19.57
N PRO A 145 -17.98 -2.63 19.03
CA PRO A 145 -18.36 -1.56 18.12
C PRO A 145 -18.33 -0.19 18.81
N LEU A 146 -17.67 0.77 18.19
CA LEU A 146 -17.58 2.14 18.70
C LEU A 146 -18.49 3.08 17.91
N ASP A 147 -18.40 3.04 16.60
CA ASP A 147 -19.16 3.90 15.71
C ASP A 147 -19.48 3.20 14.40
N GLU A 148 -20.59 3.60 13.81
CA GLU A 148 -21.12 3.05 12.58
C GLU A 148 -21.73 4.16 11.73
N VAL A 149 -21.36 4.22 10.46
CA VAL A 149 -21.87 5.20 9.52
C VAL A 149 -22.45 4.50 8.29
N ILE A 150 -23.70 4.85 7.94
CA ILE A 150 -24.32 4.43 6.68
C ILE A 150 -24.13 5.53 5.65
N HIS A 151 -23.65 5.14 4.48
CA HIS A 151 -23.48 6.05 3.36
C HIS A 151 -24.78 6.19 2.59
N PRO A 152 -25.27 7.43 2.39
CA PRO A 152 -26.42 7.67 1.55
C PRO A 152 -26.09 7.30 0.10
N LYS A 153 -27.10 6.82 -0.62
CA LYS A 153 -27.01 6.57 -2.07
C LYS A 153 -26.92 7.87 -2.85
#